data_a4f318e758791ef9fcaebe5b7a243234
#
_entry.id   a4f318e758791ef9fcaebe5b7a243234
#
_cell.length_a   1.000
_cell.length_b   1.000
_cell.length_c   1.000
_cell.angle_alpha   90.00
_cell.angle_beta   90.00
_cell.angle_gamma   90.00
#
_symmetry.space_group_name_H-M   'P 1'
#
loop_
_entity.id
_entity.type
_entity.pdbx_description
1 polymer ?
#
loop_
_entity_poly.entity_id
_entity_poly.type
_entity_poly.pdbx_seq_one_letter_code
_entity_poly.pdbx_strand_id
1 'polypeptide(L)'
;MLKKNKKNKQQDRHRWLLIGFLCLFGVCLVAQVRPTGQKPTAGASTKSTADTSKTAPKTKTPAGNKKQSDNKKQPENKKTKVYLLHADEGQADKLARPDVQVLIGNVKLRHDSMYMYCDSALIFEKTNSVEAFSNVRMEQGDTLFIYGDYLYYDGMTQIAQLRENVKMINRNTTLLTDSLNYDRLYDLGYYFEGGTLMDEENVLTSDWGEYSPATKQSVFNHDVKLVNPKFVLTSDTLKYSTDTKIATILGPSDIVSDKNHIYSERGIYNTTTEQAELLDRSVLTNEGKKLTGDSIFYDRVLGYGEAFDNVQMNDTINRNMLTGNYCFYNEITGSALATQRAVAIDYSQGDSLFMHGDTLRLITYHINTDSMFREMRVYHKVRAYRTDVQAVCDSLVYNSKDSCMTMYTDPILWHGSQQLLGEEIKVYMNDSTIDWAHIINQALAVEQKDSVHYNQVTGKEMKGFFVGGDMRQVDVNGNVLVVFYPIDDKDSTMIGLNYSEGSFLRMLLKERRMEQGAFIGKANGTLYPMDQIPADKYKLPPFVWFDYIRPRNKEDIFEWRGKRAGEQLQKSDRKPIVSPRNMNIKRNK
;
A
#
# COMPACT_ATOMS: atom_id res chain seq x y z
N MET A 1 -36.61 -2.85 26.16
CA MET A 1 -35.20 -2.45 25.94
C MET A 1 -34.30 -3.56 25.38
N LEU A 2 -34.80 -4.65 24.81
CA LEU A 2 -34.04 -5.81 24.36
C LEU A 2 -34.11 -6.07 22.84
N LYS A 3 -34.68 -5.15 22.06
CA LYS A 3 -34.77 -5.27 20.57
C LYS A 3 -33.83 -4.35 19.78
N LYS A 4 -33.05 -3.48 20.42
CA LYS A 4 -32.11 -2.55 19.73
C LYS A 4 -30.70 -3.09 19.55
N ASN A 5 -30.30 -4.18 20.22
CA ASN A 5 -28.94 -4.72 20.15
C ASN A 5 -28.71 -5.81 19.09
N LYS A 6 -29.75 -6.26 18.39
CA LYS A 6 -29.57 -7.26 17.31
C LYS A 6 -29.32 -6.64 15.93
N LYS A 7 -29.74 -5.39 15.68
CA LYS A 7 -29.51 -4.73 14.38
C LYS A 7 -28.06 -4.22 14.21
N ASN A 8 -27.39 -3.82 15.28
CA ASN A 8 -25.99 -3.35 15.18
C ASN A 8 -24.97 -4.49 14.96
N LYS A 9 -25.27 -5.72 15.41
CA LYS A 9 -24.37 -6.87 15.14
C LYS A 9 -24.45 -7.41 13.71
N GLN A 10 -25.52 -7.10 12.98
CA GLN A 10 -25.67 -7.54 11.59
C GLN A 10 -25.08 -6.52 10.61
N GLN A 11 -25.02 -5.24 11.00
CA GLN A 11 -24.41 -4.17 10.19
C GLN A 11 -22.87 -4.21 10.23
N ASP A 12 -22.28 -4.70 11.32
CA ASP A 12 -20.81 -4.90 11.42
C ASP A 12 -20.32 -6.14 10.65
N ARG A 13 -21.17 -7.14 10.38
CA ARG A 13 -20.80 -8.33 9.59
C ARG A 13 -20.53 -8.03 8.11
N HIS A 14 -21.11 -6.99 7.54
CA HIS A 14 -20.96 -6.65 6.12
C HIS A 14 -19.78 -5.71 5.80
N ARG A 15 -19.17 -5.09 6.81
CA ARG A 15 -17.96 -4.25 6.65
C ARG A 15 -16.64 -5.04 6.56
N TRP A 16 -16.65 -6.34 6.86
CA TRP A 16 -15.45 -7.17 7.05
C TRP A 16 -15.02 -8.00 5.84
N LEU A 17 -15.67 -7.84 4.68
CA LEU A 17 -15.41 -8.66 3.48
C LEU A 17 -14.39 -8.05 2.51
N LEU A 18 -13.56 -7.11 2.98
CA LEU A 18 -12.69 -6.40 2.05
C LEU A 18 -11.44 -7.17 1.61
N ILE A 19 -10.98 -8.20 2.30
CA ILE A 19 -9.71 -8.89 1.95
C ILE A 19 -9.71 -10.37 2.43
N GLY A 20 -10.84 -11.05 2.46
CA GLY A 20 -10.88 -12.51 2.64
C GLY A 20 -10.53 -13.28 1.37
N PHE A 21 -9.48 -12.85 0.63
CA PHE A 21 -9.26 -13.34 -0.73
C PHE A 21 -8.26 -14.47 -0.86
N LEU A 22 -7.44 -14.75 0.12
CA LEU A 22 -6.30 -15.66 -0.03
C LEU A 22 -6.35 -16.94 0.81
N CYS A 23 -7.47 -17.29 1.43
CA CYS A 23 -7.63 -18.59 2.14
C CYS A 23 -7.82 -19.77 1.17
N LEU A 24 -7.10 -19.81 0.05
CA LEU A 24 -7.40 -20.73 -1.04
C LEU A 24 -6.74 -22.10 -0.96
N PHE A 25 -5.79 -22.33 -0.05
CA PHE A 25 -5.09 -23.60 0.03
C PHE A 25 -4.79 -24.05 1.47
N GLY A 26 -5.76 -23.86 2.34
CA GLY A 26 -5.69 -24.40 3.70
C GLY A 26 -5.91 -25.91 3.78
N VAL A 27 -5.09 -26.73 3.14
CA VAL A 27 -5.04 -28.15 3.46
C VAL A 27 -3.99 -28.36 4.54
N CYS A 28 -4.46 -28.43 5.77
CA CYS A 28 -3.65 -28.68 6.95
C CYS A 28 -2.81 -29.95 6.87
N LEU A 29 -1.51 -29.79 7.09
CA LEU A 29 -0.65 -30.82 7.64
C LEU A 29 -0.21 -30.39 9.04
N VAL A 30 -0.95 -30.76 10.06
CA VAL A 30 -0.42 -30.80 11.43
C VAL A 30 0.28 -32.14 11.61
N ALA A 31 1.55 -32.19 11.27
CA ALA A 31 2.42 -33.23 11.78
C ALA A 31 2.92 -32.76 13.15
N GLN A 32 2.37 -33.32 14.23
CA GLN A 32 2.96 -33.20 15.57
C GLN A 32 4.31 -33.89 15.57
N VAL A 33 5.39 -33.09 15.54
CA VAL A 33 6.72 -33.56 15.99
C VAL A 33 6.93 -33.00 17.38
N ARG A 34 6.97 -33.90 18.39
CA ARG A 34 7.41 -33.56 19.74
C ARG A 34 8.86 -33.11 19.71
N PRO A 35 9.24 -32.03 20.40
CA PRO A 35 10.64 -31.65 20.53
C PRO A 35 11.32 -32.47 21.65
N THR A 36 12.30 -33.24 21.28
CA THR A 36 13.34 -33.67 22.23
C THR A 36 14.38 -32.56 22.32
N GLY A 37 14.57 -32.08 23.54
CA GLY A 37 15.50 -31.01 23.82
C GLY A 37 16.97 -31.45 23.78
N GLN A 38 17.79 -30.57 23.28
CA GLN A 38 19.19 -30.43 23.71
C GLN A 38 19.66 -29.01 23.40
N LYS A 39 20.13 -28.33 24.44
CA LYS A 39 20.89 -27.07 24.39
C LYS A 39 22.28 -27.29 23.80
N PRO A 40 22.85 -26.34 23.11
CA PRO A 40 24.27 -26.14 23.09
C PRO A 40 24.68 -24.83 23.77
N THR A 41 25.74 -24.94 24.47
CA THR A 41 26.54 -23.99 25.19
C THR A 41 27.25 -22.95 24.31
N ALA A 42 27.54 -21.81 24.95
CA ALA A 42 28.26 -20.66 24.44
C ALA A 42 29.75 -20.94 24.13
N GLY A 43 30.30 -20.15 23.22
CA GLY A 43 31.74 -20.05 22.96
C GLY A 43 32.09 -18.91 22.01
N ALA A 44 32.46 -17.78 22.60
CA ALA A 44 33.61 -16.90 22.41
C ALA A 44 34.04 -16.43 20.99
N SER A 45 33.90 -15.15 20.80
CA SER A 45 34.88 -14.11 20.43
C SER A 45 36.11 -14.49 19.58
N THR A 46 36.26 -13.77 18.46
CA THR A 46 37.55 -13.13 18.14
C THR A 46 37.40 -11.96 17.17
N LYS A 47 38.02 -10.85 17.56
CA LYS A 47 38.31 -9.64 16.78
C LYS A 47 39.40 -9.93 15.75
N SER A 48 39.33 -9.26 14.61
CA SER A 48 40.54 -8.89 13.87
C SER A 48 40.32 -7.62 13.05
N THR A 49 41.21 -6.71 13.29
CA THR A 49 41.42 -5.36 12.81
C THR A 49 42.19 -5.30 11.49
N ALA A 50 42.15 -4.11 10.89
CA ALA A 50 43.13 -3.47 9.99
C ALA A 50 43.02 -3.84 8.49
N ASP A 51 43.27 -3.02 7.50
CA ASP A 51 43.71 -1.60 7.42
C ASP A 51 43.91 -1.29 5.92
N THR A 52 43.87 0.02 5.58
CA THR A 52 44.54 0.69 4.45
C THR A 52 44.03 0.47 3.02
N SER A 53 43.60 1.49 2.37
CA SER A 53 44.25 2.60 1.66
C SER A 53 43.91 2.70 0.17
N LYS A 54 43.54 3.95 -0.23
CA LYS A 54 43.87 4.67 -1.47
C LYS A 54 43.42 4.10 -2.83
N THR A 55 42.60 4.78 -3.59
CA THR A 55 43.05 5.79 -4.61
C THR A 55 41.85 6.35 -5.37
N ALA A 56 41.78 7.65 -5.49
CA ALA A 56 40.89 8.37 -6.38
C ALA A 56 41.49 8.43 -7.80
N PRO A 57 40.69 8.44 -8.85
CA PRO A 57 41.09 9.03 -10.12
C PRO A 57 40.42 10.38 -10.34
N LYS A 58 41.27 11.36 -10.59
CA LYS A 58 40.92 12.67 -11.17
C LYS A 58 40.38 12.47 -12.58
N THR A 59 39.26 13.07 -12.88
CA THR A 59 38.84 13.32 -14.25
C THR A 59 38.58 14.81 -14.49
N LYS A 60 39.10 15.26 -15.59
CA LYS A 60 39.29 16.61 -16.11
C LYS A 60 37.95 17.31 -16.38
N THR A 61 37.89 18.58 -16.03
CA THR A 61 36.94 19.60 -16.47
C THR A 61 37.16 19.94 -17.96
N PRO A 62 36.11 20.12 -18.74
CA PRO A 62 36.16 20.98 -19.92
C PRO A 62 35.57 22.35 -19.63
N ALA A 63 36.27 23.35 -20.10
CA ALA A 63 35.96 24.76 -19.98
C ALA A 63 34.79 25.20 -20.86
N GLY A 64 34.06 26.19 -20.36
CA GLY A 64 33.60 27.29 -21.17
C GLY A 64 32.18 27.23 -21.72
N ASN A 65 31.23 27.91 -21.00
CA ASN A 65 30.37 28.86 -21.67
C ASN A 65 29.83 29.87 -20.64
N LYS A 66 30.29 31.13 -20.81
CA LYS A 66 29.77 32.30 -20.13
C LYS A 66 28.31 32.47 -20.57
N LYS A 67 27.36 32.25 -19.68
CA LYS A 67 26.04 32.87 -19.74
C LYS A 67 26.04 34.09 -18.79
N GLN A 68 25.77 35.21 -19.39
CA GLN A 68 25.53 36.49 -18.72
C GLN A 68 24.60 36.30 -17.53
N SER A 69 25.10 36.69 -16.37
CA SER A 69 24.26 36.97 -15.23
C SER A 69 23.52 38.25 -15.53
N ASP A 70 22.21 38.16 -15.74
CA ASP A 70 21.35 39.35 -15.62
C ASP A 70 21.46 39.84 -14.18
N ASN A 71 22.25 40.88 -14.00
CA ASN A 71 22.24 41.72 -12.81
C ASN A 71 20.84 42.33 -12.69
N LYS A 72 19.94 41.71 -11.97
CA LYS A 72 18.81 42.39 -11.35
C LYS A 72 19.43 43.44 -10.43
N LYS A 73 19.43 44.69 -10.87
CA LYS A 73 19.73 45.85 -10.03
C LYS A 73 18.90 45.73 -8.76
N GLN A 74 19.54 45.56 -7.61
CA GLN A 74 18.91 45.84 -6.32
C GLN A 74 18.27 47.23 -6.43
N PRO A 75 17.04 47.42 -5.92
CA PRO A 75 16.43 48.74 -5.89
C PRO A 75 17.35 49.67 -5.07
N GLU A 76 17.79 50.72 -5.68
CA GLU A 76 18.52 51.78 -4.98
C GLU A 76 17.63 52.28 -3.84
N ASN A 77 18.06 52.05 -2.61
CA ASN A 77 17.38 52.44 -1.39
C ASN A 77 17.45 53.96 -1.29
N LYS A 78 16.46 54.68 -1.82
CA LYS A 78 16.30 56.10 -1.57
C LYS A 78 16.00 56.25 -0.09
N LYS A 79 16.97 56.71 0.69
CA LYS A 79 16.82 57.01 2.13
C LYS A 79 15.76 58.09 2.28
N THR A 80 14.53 57.68 2.54
CA THR A 80 13.42 58.58 2.84
C THR A 80 13.34 58.82 4.34
N LYS A 81 12.84 59.97 4.74
CA LYS A 81 12.65 60.29 6.16
C LYS A 81 11.28 59.84 6.64
N VAL A 82 11.20 59.50 7.94
CA VAL A 82 9.92 59.40 8.64
C VAL A 82 9.41 60.83 8.88
N TYR A 83 8.17 61.11 8.47
CA TYR A 83 7.52 62.39 8.60
C TYR A 83 6.44 62.32 9.68
N LEU A 84 6.43 63.31 10.57
CA LEU A 84 5.31 63.57 11.46
C LEU A 84 4.18 64.23 10.67
N LEU A 85 2.99 63.69 10.74
CA LEU A 85 1.78 64.23 10.13
C LEU A 85 0.87 64.91 11.17
N HIS A 86 0.78 64.32 12.38
CA HIS A 86 -0.06 64.80 13.49
C HIS A 86 0.46 64.33 14.84
N ALA A 87 0.33 65.16 15.86
CA ALA A 87 0.36 64.84 17.30
C ALA A 87 -0.38 65.98 18.04
N ASP A 88 -1.02 65.65 19.15
CA ASP A 88 -1.71 66.66 19.97
C ASP A 88 -0.68 67.56 20.68
N GLU A 89 0.40 66.97 21.19
CA GLU A 89 1.51 67.69 21.84
C GLU A 89 2.86 67.16 21.33
N GLY A 90 3.82 68.10 21.20
CA GLY A 90 5.20 67.76 20.84
C GLY A 90 6.17 68.49 21.78
N GLN A 91 7.11 67.76 22.36
CA GLN A 91 8.13 68.27 23.26
C GLN A 91 9.53 67.93 22.70
N ALA A 92 10.43 68.89 22.72
CA ALA A 92 11.84 68.72 22.36
C ALA A 92 12.73 69.42 23.37
N ASP A 93 13.56 68.63 24.06
CA ASP A 93 14.60 69.22 24.97
C ASP A 93 15.94 69.17 24.25
N LYS A 94 16.26 70.30 23.62
CA LYS A 94 17.52 70.48 22.87
C LYS A 94 18.78 70.53 23.74
N LEU A 95 18.64 70.68 25.07
CA LEU A 95 19.77 70.70 25.99
C LEU A 95 20.07 69.30 26.56
N ALA A 96 19.04 68.56 26.95
CA ALA A 96 19.20 67.22 27.55
C ALA A 96 19.18 66.05 26.48
N ARG A 97 18.35 66.19 25.44
CA ARG A 97 18.20 65.21 24.37
C ARG A 97 18.00 65.90 23.00
N PRO A 98 19.09 66.44 22.40
CA PRO A 98 18.98 67.30 21.20
C PRO A 98 18.42 66.58 19.96
N ASP A 99 18.51 65.24 19.90
CA ASP A 99 18.15 64.46 18.74
C ASP A 99 16.81 63.69 18.93
N VAL A 100 16.05 63.91 20.06
CA VAL A 100 14.83 63.23 20.40
C VAL A 100 13.66 64.20 20.47
N GLN A 101 12.59 63.87 19.76
CA GLN A 101 11.27 64.49 19.90
C GLN A 101 10.31 63.56 20.60
N VAL A 102 9.62 64.03 21.63
CA VAL A 102 8.56 63.33 22.33
C VAL A 102 7.22 63.80 21.78
N LEU A 103 6.39 62.89 21.32
CA LEU A 103 5.06 63.16 20.75
C LEU A 103 4.00 62.49 21.63
N ILE A 104 2.92 63.21 21.93
CA ILE A 104 1.85 62.73 22.80
C ILE A 104 0.50 63.06 22.15
N GLY A 105 -0.41 62.06 22.17
CA GLY A 105 -1.79 62.14 21.73
C GLY A 105 -1.97 62.05 20.22
N ASN A 106 -2.77 61.06 19.77
CA ASN A 106 -3.18 60.87 18.38
C ASN A 106 -2.03 60.97 17.36
N VAL A 107 -0.87 60.37 17.69
CA VAL A 107 0.33 60.47 16.87
C VAL A 107 0.12 59.79 15.53
N LYS A 108 0.41 60.50 14.45
CA LYS A 108 0.37 59.95 13.08
C LYS A 108 1.69 60.24 12.35
N LEU A 109 2.35 59.20 11.90
CA LEU A 109 3.61 59.28 11.17
C LEU A 109 3.45 58.64 9.79
N ARG A 110 4.33 59.02 8.86
CA ARG A 110 4.38 58.45 7.51
C ARG A 110 5.83 58.17 7.08
N HIS A 111 6.05 57.00 6.51
CA HIS A 111 7.27 56.69 5.77
C HIS A 111 6.92 56.08 4.41
N ASP A 112 7.14 56.82 3.34
CA ASP A 112 6.70 56.49 1.98
C ASP A 112 5.18 56.28 1.89
N SER A 113 4.76 55.04 1.55
CA SER A 113 3.36 54.62 1.48
C SER A 113 2.82 54.04 2.78
N MET A 114 3.66 53.92 3.83
CA MET A 114 3.25 53.36 5.12
C MET A 114 2.85 54.47 6.09
N TYR A 115 1.75 54.25 6.79
CA TYR A 115 1.30 55.10 7.89
C TYR A 115 1.44 54.36 9.22
N MET A 116 1.83 55.09 10.27
CA MET A 116 1.93 54.58 11.64
C MET A 116 1.11 55.47 12.56
N TYR A 117 0.36 54.86 13.47
CA TYR A 117 -0.50 55.53 14.46
C TYR A 117 -0.17 54.98 15.84
N CYS A 118 -0.19 55.81 16.87
CA CYS A 118 0.00 55.41 18.27
C CYS A 118 -0.47 56.51 19.23
N ASP A 119 -0.51 56.19 20.53
CA ASP A 119 -0.86 57.18 21.54
C ASP A 119 0.33 58.12 21.87
N SER A 120 1.56 57.60 21.86
CA SER A 120 2.76 58.37 22.08
C SER A 120 3.95 57.82 21.31
N ALA A 121 4.92 58.65 20.97
CA ALA A 121 6.12 58.26 20.24
C ALA A 121 7.35 59.07 20.61
N LEU A 122 8.52 58.45 20.44
CA LEU A 122 9.82 59.08 20.43
C LEU A 122 10.37 59.05 19.00
N ILE A 123 10.68 60.21 18.42
CA ILE A 123 11.36 60.28 17.13
C ILE A 123 12.84 60.61 17.37
N PHE A 124 13.72 59.78 16.80
CA PHE A 124 15.16 59.93 16.83
C PHE A 124 15.62 60.48 15.46
N GLU A 125 15.78 61.79 15.34
CA GLU A 125 16.06 62.45 14.05
C GLU A 125 17.37 62.01 13.40
N LYS A 126 18.40 61.75 14.21
CA LYS A 126 19.72 61.36 13.74
C LYS A 126 19.78 59.97 13.13
N THR A 127 19.06 59.04 13.71
CA THR A 127 18.98 57.65 13.26
C THR A 127 17.79 57.37 12.33
N ASN A 128 16.90 58.37 12.15
CA ASN A 128 15.64 58.24 11.41
C ASN A 128 14.79 57.10 11.95
N SER A 129 14.78 56.90 13.27
CA SER A 129 14.02 55.81 13.93
C SER A 129 12.91 56.36 14.81
N VAL A 130 11.95 55.50 15.12
CA VAL A 130 10.78 55.79 15.93
C VAL A 130 10.56 54.70 16.94
N GLU A 131 10.30 55.08 18.20
CA GLU A 131 9.66 54.19 19.20
C GLU A 131 8.23 54.67 19.40
N ALA A 132 7.26 53.78 19.28
CA ALA A 132 5.85 54.09 19.44
C ALA A 132 5.24 53.18 20.52
N PHE A 133 4.35 53.77 21.33
CA PHE A 133 3.78 53.14 22.51
C PHE A 133 2.28 53.27 22.51
N SER A 134 1.61 52.20 22.89
CA SER A 134 0.17 52.03 23.06
C SER A 134 -0.64 52.26 21.79
N ASN A 135 -1.57 51.32 21.55
CA ASN A 135 -2.47 51.34 20.40
C ASN A 135 -1.74 51.53 19.05
N VAL A 136 -0.57 50.90 18.93
CA VAL A 136 0.22 51.00 17.70
C VAL A 136 -0.53 50.33 16.56
N ARG A 137 -0.60 51.04 15.42
CA ARG A 137 -1.18 50.53 14.16
C ARG A 137 -0.31 50.99 12.98
N MET A 138 0.14 50.05 12.19
CA MET A 138 0.81 50.29 10.91
C MET A 138 -0.13 49.89 9.77
N GLU A 139 -0.13 50.70 8.72
CA GLU A 139 -0.94 50.49 7.51
C GLU A 139 -0.05 50.59 6.27
N GLN A 140 -0.13 49.59 5.39
CA GLN A 140 0.51 49.61 4.08
C GLN A 140 -0.51 49.26 2.99
N GLY A 141 -0.86 50.27 2.20
CA GLY A 141 -1.99 50.17 1.29
C GLY A 141 -3.31 50.02 2.03
N ASP A 142 -4.26 49.29 1.39
CA ASP A 142 -5.59 49.02 1.88
C ASP A 142 -5.82 47.54 2.30
N THR A 143 -4.76 46.75 2.31
CA THR A 143 -4.84 45.30 2.58
C THR A 143 -3.99 44.81 3.74
N LEU A 144 -2.94 45.56 4.14
CA LEU A 144 -2.04 45.16 5.21
C LEU A 144 -2.17 46.09 6.41
N PHE A 145 -2.54 45.50 7.56
CA PHE A 145 -2.65 46.20 8.84
C PHE A 145 -1.88 45.41 9.90
N ILE A 146 -1.02 46.09 10.69
CA ILE A 146 -0.27 45.48 11.77
C ILE A 146 -0.53 46.29 13.04
N TYR A 147 -0.92 45.61 14.12
CA TYR A 147 -1.24 46.17 15.42
C TYR A 147 -0.28 45.62 16.46
N GLY A 148 -0.06 46.36 17.56
CA GLY A 148 0.73 45.92 18.72
C GLY A 148 0.71 46.99 19.79
N ASP A 149 1.30 46.72 20.96
CA ASP A 149 1.37 47.70 22.05
C ASP A 149 2.69 48.50 22.02
N TYR A 150 3.74 47.94 21.44
CA TYR A 150 5.05 48.58 21.27
C TYR A 150 5.58 48.42 19.83
N LEU A 151 6.20 49.44 19.29
CA LEU A 151 6.89 49.41 18.00
C LEU A 151 8.24 50.12 18.11
N TYR A 152 9.31 49.48 17.68
CA TYR A 152 10.54 50.10 17.23
C TYR A 152 10.62 50.06 15.70
N TYR A 153 10.73 51.19 15.04
CA TYR A 153 10.86 51.29 13.59
C TYR A 153 12.16 51.98 13.20
N ASP A 154 13.00 51.28 12.43
CA ASP A 154 14.22 51.85 11.85
C ASP A 154 13.92 52.26 10.39
N GLY A 155 13.84 53.55 10.15
CA GLY A 155 13.57 54.10 8.83
C GLY A 155 14.75 53.98 7.85
N MET A 156 15.94 53.61 8.30
CA MET A 156 17.10 53.39 7.44
C MET A 156 17.10 51.95 6.87
N THR A 157 16.78 50.98 7.68
CA THR A 157 16.67 49.56 7.28
C THR A 157 15.26 49.19 6.85
N GLN A 158 14.27 50.01 7.20
CA GLN A 158 12.83 49.80 6.99
C GLN A 158 12.30 48.57 7.73
N ILE A 159 12.91 48.18 8.85
CA ILE A 159 12.48 47.08 9.71
C ILE A 159 11.62 47.67 10.86
N ALA A 160 10.42 47.09 11.01
CA ALA A 160 9.53 47.32 12.13
C ALA A 160 9.59 46.14 13.11
N GLN A 161 9.85 46.43 14.38
CA GLN A 161 9.83 45.43 15.45
C GLN A 161 8.64 45.71 16.37
N LEU A 162 7.60 44.91 16.27
CA LEU A 162 6.42 45.02 17.13
C LEU A 162 6.48 43.99 18.26
N ARG A 163 6.01 44.39 19.43
CA ARG A 163 5.99 43.55 20.62
C ARG A 163 4.64 43.70 21.35
N GLU A 164 4.26 42.66 22.04
CA GLU A 164 3.05 42.55 22.86
C GLU A 164 1.75 42.71 22.06
N ASN A 165 0.89 41.70 22.15
CA ASN A 165 -0.42 41.64 21.50
C ASN A 165 -0.37 41.94 19.97
N VAL A 166 0.63 41.40 19.29
CA VAL A 166 0.83 41.71 17.87
C VAL A 166 -0.17 40.94 17.00
N LYS A 167 -0.84 41.71 16.13
CA LYS A 167 -1.79 41.17 15.15
C LYS A 167 -1.52 41.75 13.78
N MET A 168 -1.15 40.91 12.83
CA MET A 168 -0.98 41.28 11.42
C MET A 168 -2.15 40.74 10.60
N ILE A 169 -2.82 41.56 9.85
CA ILE A 169 -3.95 41.25 8.98
C ILE A 169 -3.58 41.53 7.54
N ASN A 170 -3.70 40.54 6.68
CA ASN A 170 -3.61 40.72 5.24
C ASN A 170 -4.82 40.08 4.58
N ARG A 171 -5.81 40.88 4.19
CA ARG A 171 -7.11 40.42 3.67
C ARG A 171 -7.78 39.42 4.64
N ASN A 172 -7.88 38.13 4.23
CA ASN A 172 -8.52 37.05 5.03
C ASN A 172 -7.53 36.32 5.95
N THR A 173 -6.24 36.62 5.85
CA THR A 173 -5.18 35.98 6.64
C THR A 173 -4.86 36.84 7.86
N THR A 174 -4.81 36.25 9.04
CA THR A 174 -4.44 36.89 10.31
C THR A 174 -3.30 36.15 10.96
N LEU A 175 -2.22 36.83 11.28
CA LEU A 175 -1.11 36.34 12.10
C LEU A 175 -1.17 36.98 13.49
N LEU A 176 -1.14 36.16 14.53
CA LEU A 176 -1.09 36.57 15.95
C LEU A 176 0.23 36.07 16.54
N THR A 177 0.90 36.95 17.29
CA THR A 177 2.16 36.65 18.02
C THR A 177 2.43 37.74 19.05
N ASP A 178 3.35 37.50 19.97
CA ASP A 178 3.83 38.53 20.88
C ASP A 178 5.10 39.25 20.38
N SER A 179 5.76 38.69 19.34
CA SER A 179 6.96 39.29 18.76
C SER A 179 6.93 39.18 17.23
N LEU A 180 6.83 40.29 16.54
CA LEU A 180 6.88 40.38 15.08
C LEU A 180 7.97 41.35 14.63
N ASN A 181 8.83 40.87 13.74
CA ASN A 181 9.68 41.75 12.95
C ASN A 181 9.14 41.79 11.52
N TYR A 182 8.88 42.97 11.00
CA TYR A 182 8.38 43.17 9.63
C TYR A 182 9.39 43.96 8.79
N ASP A 183 9.95 43.29 7.79
CA ASP A 183 10.83 43.87 6.80
C ASP A 183 10.01 44.40 5.62
N ARG A 184 9.92 45.71 5.49
CA ARG A 184 9.16 46.37 4.42
C ARG A 184 9.79 46.24 3.04
N LEU A 185 11.12 46.08 2.94
CA LEU A 185 11.80 45.96 1.65
C LEU A 185 11.45 44.64 0.97
N TYR A 186 11.28 43.58 1.77
CA TYR A 186 10.97 42.23 1.29
C TYR A 186 9.51 41.83 1.50
N ASP A 187 8.69 42.71 2.11
CA ASP A 187 7.31 42.40 2.51
C ASP A 187 7.24 41.08 3.30
N LEU A 188 8.08 40.96 4.34
CA LEU A 188 8.26 39.73 5.10
C LEU A 188 8.10 40.00 6.59
N GLY A 189 7.09 39.40 7.20
CA GLY A 189 6.92 39.30 8.65
C GLY A 189 7.46 38.00 9.20
N TYR A 190 8.25 38.03 10.28
CA TYR A 190 8.72 36.81 10.95
C TYR A 190 8.67 36.94 12.48
N TYR A 191 8.41 35.82 13.13
CA TYR A 191 8.32 35.71 14.59
C TYR A 191 9.16 34.54 15.10
N PHE A 192 9.53 34.53 16.39
CA PHE A 192 10.41 33.54 17.00
C PHE A 192 10.08 33.18 18.46
N GLU A 193 8.94 33.60 18.97
CA GLU A 193 8.44 33.33 20.33
C GLU A 193 7.02 32.74 20.27
N GLY A 194 6.76 31.95 19.23
CA GLY A 194 5.45 31.37 18.98
C GLY A 194 4.52 32.28 18.19
N GLY A 195 3.70 31.72 17.33
CA GLY A 195 2.72 32.43 16.54
C GLY A 195 1.61 31.55 16.02
N THR A 196 0.50 32.21 15.65
CA THR A 196 -0.68 31.56 15.08
C THR A 196 -1.10 32.29 13.80
N LEU A 197 -1.06 31.59 12.67
CA LEU A 197 -1.58 32.08 11.41
C LEU A 197 -2.95 31.46 11.16
N MET A 198 -3.97 32.27 10.99
CA MET A 198 -5.33 31.87 10.66
C MET A 198 -5.64 32.24 9.22
N ASP A 199 -6.11 31.28 8.44
CA ASP A 199 -6.46 31.44 7.04
C ASP A 199 -7.72 30.62 6.72
N GLU A 200 -8.87 31.28 6.72
CA GLU A 200 -10.20 30.66 6.60
C GLU A 200 -10.44 29.58 7.68
N GLU A 201 -10.55 28.32 7.30
CA GLU A 201 -10.75 27.18 8.21
C GLU A 201 -9.42 26.60 8.75
N ASN A 202 -8.27 27.07 8.24
CA ASN A 202 -6.96 26.57 8.62
C ASN A 202 -6.36 27.43 9.73
N VAL A 203 -5.88 26.79 10.79
CA VAL A 203 -5.15 27.41 11.89
C VAL A 203 -3.78 26.75 11.99
N LEU A 204 -2.72 27.51 11.77
CA LEU A 204 -1.33 27.05 11.84
C LEU A 204 -0.65 27.66 13.06
N THR A 205 -0.01 26.85 13.88
CA THR A 205 0.81 27.27 15.02
C THR A 205 2.22 26.74 14.87
N SER A 206 3.23 27.49 15.34
CA SER A 206 4.63 27.06 15.40
C SER A 206 5.42 27.96 16.34
N ASP A 207 6.61 27.53 16.75
CA ASP A 207 7.51 28.36 17.56
C ASP A 207 8.15 29.46 16.72
N TRP A 208 8.52 29.16 15.48
CA TRP A 208 9.08 30.11 14.52
C TRP A 208 8.28 30.09 13.23
N GLY A 209 8.10 31.29 12.65
CA GLY A 209 7.45 31.36 11.34
C GLY A 209 7.70 32.68 10.63
N GLU A 210 7.53 32.64 9.31
CA GLU A 210 7.54 33.79 8.44
C GLU A 210 6.32 33.78 7.52
N TYR A 211 5.83 34.96 7.19
CA TYR A 211 4.75 35.18 6.24
C TYR A 211 5.02 36.41 5.38
N SER A 212 4.89 36.22 4.07
CA SER A 212 4.98 37.32 3.10
C SER A 212 3.59 37.67 2.55
N PRO A 213 3.05 38.84 2.88
CA PRO A 213 1.80 39.36 2.32
C PRO A 213 1.80 39.47 0.79
N ALA A 214 2.95 39.80 0.21
CA ALA A 214 3.09 39.99 -1.24
C ALA A 214 3.01 38.66 -2.02
N THR A 215 3.72 37.64 -1.54
CA THR A 215 3.76 36.32 -2.19
C THR A 215 2.70 35.37 -1.66
N LYS A 216 2.08 35.69 -0.52
CA LYS A 216 1.12 34.86 0.22
C LYS A 216 1.71 33.49 0.62
N GLN A 217 3.03 33.41 0.79
CA GLN A 217 3.76 32.24 1.24
C GLN A 217 4.15 32.38 2.69
N SER A 218 4.10 31.27 3.41
CA SER A 218 4.58 31.16 4.77
C SER A 218 5.47 29.94 4.94
N VAL A 219 6.39 30.04 5.90
CA VAL A 219 7.23 28.91 6.36
C VAL A 219 7.11 28.84 7.88
N PHE A 220 6.96 27.65 8.40
CA PHE A 220 6.83 27.38 9.82
C PHE A 220 7.87 26.32 10.21
N ASN A 221 8.50 26.51 11.36
CA ASN A 221 9.49 25.59 11.91
C ASN A 221 9.25 25.39 13.41
N HIS A 222 9.57 24.21 13.88
CA HIS A 222 9.47 23.75 15.25
C HIS A 222 8.01 23.72 15.78
N ASP A 223 7.60 22.54 16.22
CA ASP A 223 6.26 22.25 16.76
C ASP A 223 5.13 22.77 15.87
N VAL A 224 5.30 22.61 14.55
CA VAL A 224 4.29 23.07 13.58
C VAL A 224 3.04 22.23 13.68
N LYS A 225 1.90 22.89 13.84
CA LYS A 225 0.59 22.25 13.84
C LYS A 225 -0.39 23.01 12.96
N LEU A 226 -0.92 22.33 11.95
CA LEU A 226 -2.03 22.83 11.13
C LEU A 226 -3.30 22.09 11.52
N VAL A 227 -4.29 22.82 11.96
CA VAL A 227 -5.61 22.32 12.35
C VAL A 227 -6.63 22.77 11.32
N ASN A 228 -7.34 21.82 10.76
CA ASN A 228 -8.50 22.02 9.89
C ASN A 228 -9.65 21.18 10.46
N PRO A 229 -10.93 21.53 10.28
CA PRO A 229 -12.06 20.73 10.79
C PRO A 229 -12.04 19.25 10.39
N LYS A 230 -11.34 18.90 9.30
CA LYS A 230 -11.30 17.56 8.72
C LYS A 230 -10.04 16.76 9.07
N PHE A 231 -8.95 17.44 9.47
CA PHE A 231 -7.67 16.80 9.78
C PHE A 231 -6.80 17.67 10.69
N VAL A 232 -5.80 17.05 11.28
CA VAL A 232 -4.70 17.71 11.98
C VAL A 232 -3.39 17.26 11.36
N LEU A 233 -2.55 18.21 10.96
CA LEU A 233 -1.19 17.95 10.48
C LEU A 233 -0.20 18.47 11.51
N THR A 234 0.73 17.65 11.95
CA THR A 234 1.88 18.04 12.77
C THR A 234 3.16 17.84 11.98
N SER A 235 4.11 18.73 12.10
CA SER A 235 5.34 18.74 11.29
C SER A 235 6.49 19.40 12.04
N ASP A 236 7.72 19.09 11.66
CA ASP A 236 8.87 19.88 12.07
C ASP A 236 9.01 21.16 11.22
N THR A 237 8.84 21.03 9.91
CA THR A 237 8.94 22.14 8.96
C THR A 237 7.86 22.05 7.91
N LEU A 238 7.09 23.12 7.75
CA LEU A 238 5.98 23.22 6.81
C LEU A 238 6.04 24.55 6.03
N LYS A 239 5.85 24.48 4.70
CA LYS A 239 5.48 25.67 3.91
C LYS A 239 3.99 25.66 3.65
N TYR A 240 3.36 26.83 3.70
CA TYR A 240 1.94 26.96 3.40
C TYR A 240 1.67 28.17 2.50
N SER A 241 0.87 27.97 1.48
CA SER A 241 0.41 29.03 0.60
C SER A 241 -1.04 29.39 0.93
N THR A 242 -1.26 30.62 1.41
CA THR A 242 -2.62 31.12 1.70
C THR A 242 -3.42 31.42 0.41
N ASP A 243 -2.76 31.45 -0.75
CA ASP A 243 -3.40 31.63 -2.06
C ASP A 243 -3.89 30.31 -2.65
N THR A 244 -3.00 29.32 -2.74
CA THR A 244 -3.30 28.01 -3.36
C THR A 244 -3.83 26.99 -2.36
N LYS A 245 -3.79 27.29 -1.05
CA LYS A 245 -4.18 26.39 0.05
C LYS A 245 -3.35 25.10 0.08
N ILE A 246 -2.11 25.17 -0.41
CA ILE A 246 -1.19 24.03 -0.46
C ILE A 246 -0.23 24.10 0.73
N ALA A 247 -0.23 23.02 1.51
CA ALA A 247 0.77 22.72 2.51
C ALA A 247 1.87 21.83 1.89
N THR A 248 3.13 22.26 1.99
CA THR A 248 4.30 21.51 1.52
C THR A 248 5.07 20.99 2.71
N ILE A 249 5.17 19.69 2.81
CA ILE A 249 5.87 18.95 3.87
C ILE A 249 7.36 18.92 3.54
N LEU A 250 8.20 19.37 4.47
CA LEU A 250 9.66 19.44 4.33
C LEU A 250 10.43 18.71 5.42
N GLY A 251 9.74 17.98 6.27
CA GLY A 251 10.31 17.20 7.37
C GLY A 251 9.30 16.19 7.91
N PRO A 252 9.68 15.40 8.92
CA PRO A 252 8.79 14.40 9.52
C PRO A 252 7.44 15.01 9.89
N SER A 253 6.36 14.44 9.35
CA SER A 253 5.01 14.98 9.48
C SER A 253 3.99 13.86 9.63
N ASP A 254 3.00 14.09 10.49
CA ASP A 254 1.86 13.21 10.69
C ASP A 254 0.56 13.95 10.34
N ILE A 255 -0.26 13.33 9.52
CA ILE A 255 -1.60 13.83 9.17
C ILE A 255 -2.63 12.85 9.71
N VAL A 256 -3.46 13.30 10.63
CA VAL A 256 -4.49 12.48 11.27
C VAL A 256 -5.87 12.99 10.88
N SER A 257 -6.71 12.10 10.33
CA SER A 257 -8.10 12.40 10.03
C SER A 257 -8.98 11.17 10.30
N ASP A 258 -10.01 11.29 11.15
CA ASP A 258 -10.86 10.17 11.60
C ASP A 258 -10.05 8.92 11.96
N LYS A 259 -10.06 7.91 11.07
CA LYS A 259 -9.36 6.63 11.22
C LYS A 259 -8.07 6.53 10.40
N ASN A 260 -7.75 7.57 9.65
CA ASN A 260 -6.59 7.59 8.77
C ASN A 260 -5.43 8.32 9.45
N HIS A 261 -4.28 7.71 9.39
CA HIS A 261 -3.02 8.30 9.80
C HIS A 261 -2.02 8.18 8.65
N ILE A 262 -1.43 9.30 8.26
CA ILE A 262 -0.42 9.40 7.21
C ILE A 262 0.85 9.94 7.83
N TYR A 263 1.95 9.23 7.68
CA TYR A 263 3.29 9.71 7.95
C TYR A 263 4.01 10.00 6.63
N SER A 264 4.65 11.16 6.54
CA SER A 264 5.44 11.56 5.37
C SER A 264 6.56 12.50 5.78
N GLU A 265 7.72 12.40 5.14
CA GLU A 265 8.84 13.32 5.32
C GLU A 265 8.90 14.38 4.22
N ARG A 266 8.25 14.11 3.09
CA ARG A 266 8.17 15.02 1.96
C ARG A 266 6.89 14.81 1.15
N GLY A 267 6.23 15.90 0.81
CA GLY A 267 5.02 15.84 0.01
C GLY A 267 4.30 17.18 -0.04
N ILE A 268 3.16 17.17 -0.69
CA ILE A 268 2.24 18.29 -0.74
C ILE A 268 0.83 17.82 -0.37
N TYR A 269 0.09 18.68 0.30
CA TYR A 269 -1.31 18.46 0.63
C TYR A 269 -2.12 19.74 0.33
N ASN A 270 -3.15 19.64 -0.48
CA ASN A 270 -4.07 20.72 -0.75
C ASN A 270 -5.26 20.65 0.23
N THR A 271 -5.36 21.66 1.12
CA THR A 271 -6.38 21.68 2.19
C THR A 271 -7.80 21.92 1.68
N THR A 272 -7.96 22.42 0.45
CA THR A 272 -9.27 22.68 -0.17
C THR A 272 -9.74 21.51 -1.01
N THR A 273 -8.87 20.96 -1.89
CA THR A 273 -9.24 19.83 -2.77
C THR A 273 -9.10 18.48 -2.09
N GLU A 274 -8.44 18.43 -0.94
CA GLU A 274 -8.14 17.21 -0.17
C GLU A 274 -7.30 16.19 -0.96
N GLN A 275 -6.42 16.70 -1.84
CA GLN A 275 -5.47 15.92 -2.61
C GLN A 275 -4.10 15.92 -1.94
N ALA A 276 -3.46 14.77 -1.93
CA ALA A 276 -2.10 14.59 -1.42
C ALA A 276 -1.20 13.96 -2.49
N GLU A 277 0.03 14.43 -2.57
CA GLU A 277 1.14 13.76 -3.25
C GLU A 277 2.26 13.59 -2.24
N LEU A 278 2.54 12.36 -1.88
CA LEU A 278 3.46 11.98 -0.80
C LEU A 278 4.65 11.24 -1.40
N LEU A 279 5.83 11.59 -0.96
CA LEU A 279 7.09 11.08 -1.48
C LEU A 279 7.91 10.38 -0.38
N ASP A 280 9.04 9.77 -0.77
CA ASP A 280 10.03 9.20 0.15
C ASP A 280 9.45 8.12 1.09
N ARG A 281 8.73 7.15 0.49
CA ARG A 281 8.15 5.98 1.19
C ARG A 281 7.21 6.35 2.33
N SER A 282 6.33 7.26 2.06
CA SER A 282 5.27 7.62 2.99
C SER A 282 4.42 6.41 3.41
N VAL A 283 3.84 6.51 4.59
CA VAL A 283 3.07 5.42 5.20
C VAL A 283 1.66 5.88 5.49
N LEU A 284 0.68 5.21 4.88
CA LEU A 284 -0.73 5.40 5.18
C LEU A 284 -1.22 4.21 6.01
N THR A 285 -1.87 4.49 7.13
CA THR A 285 -2.50 3.46 7.98
C THR A 285 -3.97 3.76 8.17
N ASN A 286 -4.78 2.71 8.11
CA ASN A 286 -6.22 2.75 8.36
C ASN A 286 -6.66 1.41 8.95
N GLU A 287 -7.16 1.40 10.20
CA GLU A 287 -7.76 0.22 10.85
C GLU A 287 -7.00 -1.10 10.62
N GLY A 288 -5.68 -1.10 10.82
CA GLY A 288 -4.84 -2.30 10.64
C GLY A 288 -4.35 -2.56 9.21
N LYS A 289 -4.72 -1.70 8.25
CA LYS A 289 -4.16 -1.69 6.89
C LYS A 289 -3.04 -0.68 6.80
N LYS A 290 -1.98 -1.03 6.09
CA LYS A 290 -0.81 -0.19 5.88
C LYS A 290 -0.45 -0.17 4.40
N LEU A 291 -0.41 1.03 3.81
CA LEU A 291 0.07 1.26 2.45
C LEU A 291 1.41 2.00 2.51
N THR A 292 2.39 1.53 1.77
CA THR A 292 3.67 2.21 1.54
C THR A 292 4.02 2.16 0.05
N GLY A 293 4.72 3.17 -0.42
CA GLY A 293 5.26 3.27 -1.78
C GLY A 293 6.30 4.37 -1.83
N ASP A 294 7.13 4.41 -2.88
CA ASP A 294 8.12 5.48 -3.04
C ASP A 294 7.44 6.82 -3.35
N SER A 295 6.31 6.79 -4.06
CA SER A 295 5.38 7.91 -4.14
C SER A 295 3.92 7.45 -4.08
N ILE A 296 3.06 8.28 -3.47
CA ILE A 296 1.64 8.00 -3.31
C ILE A 296 0.86 9.26 -3.67
N PHE A 297 -0.04 9.15 -4.62
CA PHE A 297 -1.06 10.16 -4.91
C PHE A 297 -2.39 9.70 -4.31
N TYR A 298 -3.10 10.61 -3.67
CA TYR A 298 -4.41 10.34 -3.07
C TYR A 298 -5.35 11.52 -3.25
N ASP A 299 -6.56 11.24 -3.73
CA ASP A 299 -7.68 12.18 -3.82
C ASP A 299 -8.81 11.68 -2.94
N ARG A 300 -9.04 12.35 -1.81
CA ARG A 300 -10.03 11.95 -0.82
C ARG A 300 -11.46 12.12 -1.33
N VAL A 301 -11.72 13.14 -2.13
CA VAL A 301 -13.07 13.44 -2.64
C VAL A 301 -13.51 12.39 -3.66
N LEU A 302 -12.59 11.96 -4.52
CA LEU A 302 -12.85 10.92 -5.52
C LEU A 302 -12.64 9.50 -4.96
N GLY A 303 -12.15 9.38 -3.71
CA GLY A 303 -11.78 8.10 -3.11
C GLY A 303 -10.76 7.33 -3.95
N TYR A 304 -9.84 8.04 -4.59
CA TYR A 304 -8.91 7.53 -5.59
C TYR A 304 -7.49 7.61 -5.06
N GLY A 305 -6.73 6.54 -5.23
CA GLY A 305 -5.33 6.50 -4.84
C GLY A 305 -4.48 5.71 -5.82
N GLU A 306 -3.27 6.21 -6.07
CA GLU A 306 -2.21 5.54 -6.83
C GLU A 306 -0.94 5.49 -6.00
N ALA A 307 -0.21 4.40 -6.09
CA ALA A 307 1.09 4.25 -5.46
C ALA A 307 2.08 3.67 -6.46
N PHE A 308 3.29 4.21 -6.43
CA PHE A 308 4.34 3.90 -7.39
C PHE A 308 5.61 3.44 -6.66
N ASP A 309 6.26 2.48 -7.26
CA ASP A 309 7.52 1.86 -6.88
C ASP A 309 7.55 1.32 -5.44
N ASN A 310 8.03 0.09 -5.29
CA ASN A 310 8.13 -0.63 -4.02
C ASN A 310 6.83 -0.62 -3.19
N VAL A 311 5.68 -0.65 -3.88
CA VAL A 311 4.37 -0.57 -3.21
C VAL A 311 4.14 -1.82 -2.37
N GLN A 312 3.70 -1.62 -1.13
CA GLN A 312 3.26 -2.67 -0.22
C GLN A 312 1.95 -2.24 0.44
N MET A 313 0.91 -3.03 0.23
CA MET A 313 -0.37 -2.90 0.91
C MET A 313 -0.53 -4.12 1.84
N ASN A 314 -0.41 -3.92 3.13
CA ASN A 314 -0.47 -4.96 4.14
C ASN A 314 -1.76 -4.84 4.95
N ASP A 315 -2.56 -5.90 5.00
CA ASP A 315 -3.71 -6.04 5.88
C ASP A 315 -3.36 -7.02 7.01
N THR A 316 -3.05 -6.48 8.18
CA THR A 316 -2.65 -7.28 9.34
C THR A 316 -3.81 -8.04 9.96
N ILE A 317 -5.04 -7.58 9.74
CA ILE A 317 -6.26 -8.22 10.27
C ILE A 317 -6.53 -9.50 9.50
N ASN A 318 -6.54 -9.40 8.17
CA ASN A 318 -6.80 -10.54 7.29
C ASN A 318 -5.51 -11.31 6.93
N ARG A 319 -4.35 -10.86 7.41
CA ARG A 319 -3.05 -11.50 7.22
C ARG A 319 -2.70 -11.74 5.75
N ASN A 320 -2.83 -10.68 4.97
CA ASN A 320 -2.44 -10.70 3.56
C ASN A 320 -1.72 -9.41 3.16
N MET A 321 -0.96 -9.50 2.09
CA MET A 321 -0.20 -8.39 1.55
C MET A 321 -0.28 -8.40 0.01
N LEU A 322 -0.43 -7.23 -0.56
CA LEU A 322 -0.28 -7.00 -2.00
C LEU A 322 0.97 -6.14 -2.23
N THR A 323 1.82 -6.55 -3.15
CA THR A 323 3.02 -5.79 -3.55
C THR A 323 3.04 -5.57 -5.06
N GLY A 324 3.76 -4.55 -5.50
CA GLY A 324 3.93 -4.24 -6.92
C GLY A 324 4.70 -2.94 -7.10
N ASN A 325 5.02 -2.57 -8.36
CA ASN A 325 5.62 -1.25 -8.64
C ASN A 325 4.58 -0.22 -9.07
N TYR A 326 3.36 -0.65 -9.36
CA TYR A 326 2.21 0.23 -9.54
C TYR A 326 0.97 -0.40 -8.92
N CYS A 327 0.31 0.35 -8.05
CA CYS A 327 -0.98 0.00 -7.46
C CYS A 327 -1.96 1.17 -7.58
N PHE A 328 -3.19 0.83 -7.88
CA PHE A 328 -4.33 1.74 -7.98
C PHE A 328 -5.45 1.22 -7.09
N TYR A 329 -6.16 2.13 -6.45
CA TYR A 329 -7.36 1.82 -5.67
C TYR A 329 -8.40 2.93 -5.83
N ASN A 330 -9.67 2.55 -6.00
CA ASN A 330 -10.79 3.46 -5.95
C ASN A 330 -11.83 2.96 -4.95
N GLU A 331 -12.03 3.71 -3.89
CA GLU A 331 -12.91 3.36 -2.78
C GLU A 331 -14.39 3.40 -3.18
N ILE A 332 -14.78 4.36 -4.03
CA ILE A 332 -16.18 4.54 -4.47
C ILE A 332 -16.65 3.37 -5.32
N THR A 333 -15.79 2.89 -6.22
CA THR A 333 -16.12 1.75 -7.09
C THR A 333 -15.71 0.40 -6.48
N GLY A 334 -14.93 0.42 -5.38
CA GLY A 334 -14.36 -0.77 -4.77
C GLY A 334 -13.44 -1.55 -5.72
N SER A 335 -12.79 -0.85 -6.67
CA SER A 335 -11.88 -1.45 -7.63
C SER A 335 -10.42 -1.22 -7.24
N ALA A 336 -9.59 -2.22 -7.46
CA ALA A 336 -8.15 -2.13 -7.26
C ALA A 336 -7.40 -2.84 -8.38
N LEU A 337 -6.16 -2.41 -8.60
CA LEU A 337 -5.26 -3.00 -9.59
C LEU A 337 -3.83 -2.96 -9.05
N ALA A 338 -3.07 -4.02 -9.28
CA ALA A 338 -1.64 -4.04 -9.07
C ALA A 338 -0.95 -4.65 -10.29
N THR A 339 0.16 -4.07 -10.70
CA THR A 339 0.95 -4.52 -11.86
C THR A 339 2.42 -4.21 -11.66
N GLN A 340 3.25 -4.57 -12.64
CA GLN A 340 4.69 -4.39 -12.57
C GLN A 340 5.30 -5.14 -11.37
N ARG A 341 5.46 -6.46 -11.51
CA ARG A 341 5.91 -7.40 -10.46
C ARG A 341 4.89 -7.55 -9.31
N ALA A 342 3.60 -7.43 -9.61
CA ALA A 342 2.56 -7.59 -8.61
C ALA A 342 2.56 -9.00 -7.99
N VAL A 343 2.50 -9.07 -6.67
CA VAL A 343 2.40 -10.31 -5.90
C VAL A 343 1.33 -10.17 -4.84
N ALA A 344 0.42 -11.12 -4.80
CA ALA A 344 -0.47 -11.33 -3.67
C ALA A 344 0.15 -12.37 -2.72
N ILE A 345 0.20 -12.04 -1.43
CA ILE A 345 0.81 -12.88 -0.39
C ILE A 345 -0.25 -13.14 0.68
N ASP A 346 -0.54 -14.40 0.95
CA ASP A 346 -1.36 -14.83 2.10
C ASP A 346 -0.48 -15.51 3.13
N TYR A 347 -0.47 -14.97 4.34
CA TYR A 347 0.25 -15.53 5.49
C TYR A 347 -0.69 -15.90 6.64
N SER A 348 -1.96 -16.16 6.34
CA SER A 348 -2.98 -16.52 7.34
C SER A 348 -2.83 -17.93 7.89
N GLN A 349 -2.19 -18.84 7.16
CA GLN A 349 -2.18 -20.28 7.42
C GLN A 349 -0.82 -20.84 7.90
N GLY A 350 0.06 -20.01 8.43
CA GLY A 350 1.37 -20.42 8.96
C GLY A 350 2.47 -20.37 7.92
N ASP A 351 2.33 -21.03 6.75
CA ASP A 351 3.21 -20.85 5.59
C ASP A 351 2.57 -19.89 4.58
N SER A 352 3.38 -19.06 3.95
CA SER A 352 2.89 -18.02 3.05
C SER A 352 2.67 -18.54 1.63
N LEU A 353 1.49 -18.26 1.07
CA LEU A 353 1.22 -18.43 -0.35
C LEU A 353 1.57 -17.15 -1.09
N PHE A 354 2.44 -17.26 -2.07
CA PHE A 354 2.82 -16.19 -2.99
C PHE A 354 2.17 -16.44 -4.35
N MET A 355 1.46 -15.46 -4.88
CA MET A 355 0.84 -15.55 -6.21
C MET A 355 1.19 -14.32 -7.04
N HIS A 356 1.76 -14.57 -8.21
CA HIS A 356 2.15 -13.55 -9.18
C HIS A 356 1.41 -13.74 -10.51
N GLY A 357 1.13 -12.62 -11.15
CA GLY A 357 0.67 -12.50 -12.53
C GLY A 357 1.08 -11.14 -13.08
N ASP A 358 0.98 -10.94 -14.39
CA ASP A 358 1.32 -9.65 -15.00
C ASP A 358 0.44 -8.53 -14.44
N THR A 359 -0.83 -8.84 -14.10
CA THR A 359 -1.79 -7.91 -13.51
C THR A 359 -2.72 -8.63 -12.53
N LEU A 360 -2.90 -8.04 -11.35
CA LEU A 360 -3.91 -8.43 -10.37
C LEU A 360 -4.99 -7.34 -10.31
N ARG A 361 -6.25 -7.69 -10.52
CA ARG A 361 -7.37 -6.76 -10.55
C ARG A 361 -8.50 -7.22 -9.64
N LEU A 362 -8.93 -6.35 -8.74
CA LEU A 362 -10.12 -6.52 -7.91
C LEU A 362 -11.29 -5.70 -8.48
N ILE A 363 -12.46 -6.32 -8.60
CA ILE A 363 -13.70 -5.67 -9.02
C ILE A 363 -14.75 -5.97 -7.96
N THR A 364 -15.42 -4.93 -7.47
CA THR A 364 -16.55 -5.07 -6.55
C THR A 364 -17.85 -4.84 -7.31
N TYR A 365 -18.76 -5.79 -7.21
CA TYR A 365 -20.08 -5.71 -7.80
C TYR A 365 -21.11 -5.38 -6.73
N HIS A 366 -22.13 -4.61 -7.10
CA HIS A 366 -23.24 -4.21 -6.22
C HIS A 366 -22.78 -3.56 -4.91
N ILE A 367 -21.79 -2.66 -5.02
CA ILE A 367 -21.20 -1.96 -3.88
C ILE A 367 -22.30 -1.26 -3.05
N ASN A 368 -22.17 -1.30 -1.72
CA ASN A 368 -23.14 -0.75 -0.77
C ASN A 368 -24.55 -1.39 -0.80
N THR A 369 -24.69 -2.60 -1.32
CA THR A 369 -25.92 -3.39 -1.25
C THR A 369 -25.71 -4.71 -0.50
N ASP A 370 -26.79 -5.34 -0.03
CA ASP A 370 -26.74 -6.65 0.64
C ASP A 370 -26.28 -7.78 -0.29
N SER A 371 -26.28 -7.57 -1.60
CA SER A 371 -25.81 -8.52 -2.61
C SER A 371 -24.39 -8.22 -3.12
N MET A 372 -23.63 -7.43 -2.38
CA MET A 372 -22.24 -7.11 -2.73
C MET A 372 -21.37 -8.37 -2.77
N PHE A 373 -20.63 -8.53 -3.87
CA PHE A 373 -19.59 -9.56 -3.98
C PHE A 373 -18.38 -9.01 -4.73
N ARG A 374 -17.27 -9.72 -4.64
CA ARG A 374 -16.00 -9.34 -5.25
C ARG A 374 -15.47 -10.42 -6.16
N GLU A 375 -14.83 -9.98 -7.22
CA GLU A 375 -14.12 -10.83 -8.14
C GLU A 375 -12.68 -10.34 -8.26
N MET A 376 -11.75 -11.23 -7.98
CA MET A 376 -10.35 -10.98 -8.27
C MET A 376 -9.93 -11.73 -9.52
N ARG A 377 -9.29 -11.04 -10.41
CA ARG A 377 -8.74 -11.57 -11.64
C ARG A 377 -7.23 -11.40 -11.65
N VAL A 378 -6.54 -12.48 -11.93
CA VAL A 378 -5.09 -12.49 -12.14
C VAL A 378 -4.86 -12.84 -13.59
N TYR A 379 -4.22 -11.94 -14.32
CA TYR A 379 -4.01 -12.08 -15.76
C TYR A 379 -2.56 -12.30 -16.08
N HIS A 380 -2.42 -13.20 -16.98
CA HIS A 380 -1.30 -13.71 -17.74
C HIS A 380 -0.16 -14.26 -16.90
N LYS A 381 0.19 -15.48 -17.26
CA LYS A 381 1.36 -16.16 -16.71
C LYS A 381 1.28 -16.29 -15.19
N VAL A 382 0.14 -16.71 -14.67
CA VAL A 382 -0.09 -16.86 -13.22
C VAL A 382 0.79 -17.97 -12.66
N ARG A 383 1.50 -17.67 -11.58
CA ARG A 383 2.34 -18.61 -10.83
C ARG A 383 2.07 -18.43 -9.35
N ALA A 384 1.85 -19.55 -8.67
CA ALA A 384 1.65 -19.56 -7.23
C ALA A 384 2.63 -20.52 -6.57
N TYR A 385 3.15 -20.13 -5.43
CA TYR A 385 4.08 -20.93 -4.63
C TYR A 385 3.73 -20.87 -3.14
N ARG A 386 3.62 -22.04 -2.56
CA ARG A 386 3.73 -22.36 -1.12
C ARG A 386 4.53 -23.65 -1.03
N THR A 387 5.17 -23.95 0.09
CA THR A 387 6.06 -25.12 0.21
C THR A 387 5.38 -26.44 -0.17
N ASP A 388 4.12 -26.62 0.15
CA ASP A 388 3.34 -27.84 -0.12
C ASP A 388 2.52 -27.77 -1.42
N VAL A 389 2.20 -26.58 -1.93
CA VAL A 389 1.34 -26.38 -3.11
C VAL A 389 1.95 -25.37 -4.07
N GLN A 390 1.97 -25.72 -5.35
CA GLN A 390 2.36 -24.80 -6.43
C GLN A 390 1.36 -24.88 -7.57
N ALA A 391 1.19 -23.77 -8.29
CA ALA A 391 0.28 -23.74 -9.43
C ALA A 391 0.82 -22.85 -10.55
N VAL A 392 0.48 -23.20 -11.78
CA VAL A 392 0.76 -22.41 -12.99
C VAL A 392 -0.46 -22.46 -13.89
N CYS A 393 -0.90 -21.29 -14.37
CA CYS A 393 -1.95 -21.17 -15.39
C CYS A 393 -1.78 -19.85 -16.15
N ASP A 394 -2.54 -19.63 -17.22
CA ASP A 394 -2.51 -18.32 -17.88
C ASP A 394 -3.27 -17.28 -17.07
N SER A 395 -4.49 -17.61 -16.64
CA SER A 395 -5.35 -16.68 -15.92
C SER A 395 -6.07 -17.39 -14.76
N LEU A 396 -6.39 -16.60 -13.72
CA LEU A 396 -7.12 -17.08 -12.55
C LEU A 396 -8.20 -16.07 -12.19
N VAL A 397 -9.39 -16.59 -11.86
CA VAL A 397 -10.50 -15.77 -11.35
C VAL A 397 -11.00 -16.38 -10.05
N TYR A 398 -11.11 -15.57 -9.02
CA TYR A 398 -11.84 -15.91 -7.82
C TYR A 398 -13.10 -15.06 -7.72
N ASN A 399 -14.21 -15.70 -7.41
CA ASN A 399 -15.50 -15.06 -7.21
C ASN A 399 -16.00 -15.33 -5.79
N SER A 400 -16.19 -14.26 -5.00
CA SER A 400 -16.61 -14.38 -3.61
C SER A 400 -18.11 -14.73 -3.45
N LYS A 401 -18.91 -14.66 -4.53
CA LYS A 401 -20.35 -14.98 -4.50
C LYS A 401 -20.59 -16.47 -4.29
N ASP A 402 -19.82 -17.28 -4.97
CA ASP A 402 -19.89 -18.75 -4.90
C ASP A 402 -18.64 -19.36 -4.26
N SER A 403 -17.73 -18.51 -3.76
CA SER A 403 -16.46 -18.90 -3.16
C SER A 403 -15.64 -19.82 -4.07
N CYS A 404 -15.70 -19.57 -5.39
CA CYS A 404 -15.06 -20.39 -6.40
C CYS A 404 -13.83 -19.71 -6.97
N MET A 405 -12.70 -20.43 -6.98
CA MET A 405 -11.52 -20.10 -7.75
C MET A 405 -11.48 -20.94 -9.02
N THR A 406 -11.32 -20.28 -10.16
CA THR A 406 -11.18 -20.93 -11.47
C THR A 406 -9.83 -20.59 -12.09
N MET A 407 -9.06 -21.60 -12.43
CA MET A 407 -7.82 -21.50 -13.19
C MET A 407 -8.09 -21.88 -14.64
N TYR A 408 -7.68 -21.02 -15.57
CA TYR A 408 -7.95 -21.14 -17.00
C TYR A 408 -6.67 -21.38 -17.79
N THR A 409 -6.84 -22.00 -18.93
CA THR A 409 -5.82 -22.21 -19.96
C THR A 409 -4.64 -23.05 -19.45
N ASP A 410 -4.79 -24.35 -19.60
CA ASP A 410 -3.80 -25.36 -19.24
C ASP A 410 -3.29 -25.27 -17.77
N PRO A 411 -4.19 -25.17 -16.77
CA PRO A 411 -3.76 -25.11 -15.38
C PRO A 411 -3.03 -26.37 -14.95
N ILE A 412 -1.97 -26.18 -14.17
CA ILE A 412 -1.21 -27.25 -13.53
C ILE A 412 -1.15 -26.93 -12.04
N LEU A 413 -1.51 -27.93 -11.24
CA LEU A 413 -1.44 -27.85 -9.78
C LEU A 413 -0.52 -28.98 -9.26
N TRP A 414 0.42 -28.65 -8.40
CA TRP A 414 1.26 -29.63 -7.69
C TRP A 414 0.98 -29.58 -6.19
N HIS A 415 0.92 -30.77 -5.61
CA HIS A 415 0.87 -30.96 -4.17
C HIS A 415 1.79 -32.12 -3.78
N GLY A 416 2.91 -31.81 -3.10
CA GLY A 416 3.94 -32.80 -2.83
C GLY A 416 4.48 -33.44 -4.12
N SER A 417 4.36 -34.76 -4.26
CA SER A 417 4.74 -35.55 -5.43
C SER A 417 3.61 -35.70 -6.48
N GLN A 418 2.48 -35.02 -6.27
CA GLN A 418 1.31 -35.14 -7.15
C GLN A 418 1.23 -33.92 -8.08
N GLN A 419 0.76 -34.17 -9.31
CA GLN A 419 0.47 -33.18 -10.33
C GLN A 419 -0.93 -33.38 -10.88
N LEU A 420 -1.72 -32.30 -10.94
CA LEU A 420 -3.08 -32.27 -11.47
C LEU A 420 -3.15 -31.37 -12.69
N LEU A 421 -3.85 -31.80 -13.72
CA LEU A 421 -3.96 -31.13 -15.03
C LEU A 421 -5.39 -31.22 -15.55
N GLY A 422 -5.80 -30.24 -16.33
CA GLY A 422 -7.06 -30.18 -17.05
C GLY A 422 -7.11 -28.98 -17.96
N GLU A 423 -8.19 -28.77 -18.71
CA GLU A 423 -8.42 -27.54 -19.47
C GLU A 423 -8.81 -26.40 -18.54
N GLU A 424 -9.52 -26.71 -17.45
CA GLU A 424 -9.95 -25.78 -16.41
C GLU A 424 -9.96 -26.50 -15.06
N ILE A 425 -9.52 -25.81 -14.00
CA ILE A 425 -9.58 -26.34 -12.62
C ILE A 425 -10.38 -25.34 -11.79
N LYS A 426 -11.46 -25.81 -11.16
CA LYS A 426 -12.27 -25.06 -10.19
C LYS A 426 -12.06 -25.59 -8.78
N VAL A 427 -11.89 -24.67 -7.83
CA VAL A 427 -11.80 -24.98 -6.41
C VAL A 427 -12.86 -24.21 -5.67
N TYR A 428 -13.76 -24.91 -5.01
CA TYR A 428 -14.84 -24.33 -4.21
C TYR A 428 -14.46 -24.38 -2.74
N MET A 429 -14.66 -23.26 -2.06
CA MET A 429 -14.30 -23.07 -0.66
C MET A 429 -15.56 -23.02 0.20
N ASN A 430 -15.47 -23.52 1.40
CA ASN A 430 -16.39 -23.19 2.47
C ASN A 430 -15.62 -22.42 3.56
N ASP A 431 -16.24 -21.43 4.17
CA ASP A 431 -15.69 -20.52 5.20
C ASP A 431 -14.15 -20.33 5.20
N SER A 432 -13.36 -21.39 5.35
CA SER A 432 -11.90 -21.32 5.45
C SER A 432 -11.15 -22.53 4.83
N THR A 433 -11.85 -23.53 4.30
CA THR A 433 -11.22 -24.72 3.74
C THR A 433 -11.78 -25.08 2.36
N ILE A 434 -11.07 -25.92 1.63
CA ILE A 434 -11.59 -26.48 0.38
C ILE A 434 -12.76 -27.39 0.70
N ASP A 435 -13.90 -27.19 0.02
CA ASP A 435 -15.06 -28.09 0.06
C ASP A 435 -14.96 -29.15 -1.04
N TRP A 436 -14.76 -28.74 -2.29
CA TRP A 436 -14.52 -29.61 -3.40
C TRP A 436 -13.77 -28.95 -4.55
N ALA A 437 -13.09 -29.76 -5.34
CA ALA A 437 -12.39 -29.34 -6.54
C ALA A 437 -12.92 -30.07 -7.77
N HIS A 438 -12.93 -29.39 -8.93
CA HIS A 438 -13.39 -29.93 -10.21
C HIS A 438 -12.35 -29.66 -11.29
N ILE A 439 -11.78 -30.73 -11.80
CA ILE A 439 -10.90 -30.69 -12.98
C ILE A 439 -11.78 -31.01 -14.18
N ILE A 440 -11.88 -30.09 -15.11
CA ILE A 440 -12.82 -30.13 -16.23
C ILE A 440 -12.03 -30.36 -17.51
N ASN A 441 -12.51 -31.32 -18.29
CA ASN A 441 -11.96 -31.81 -19.53
C ASN A 441 -10.49 -32.26 -19.44
N GLN A 442 -10.18 -33.36 -20.05
CA GLN A 442 -8.83 -33.96 -20.08
C GLN A 442 -8.17 -34.04 -18.69
N ALA A 443 -8.98 -34.42 -17.68
CA ALA A 443 -8.48 -34.52 -16.31
C ALA A 443 -7.38 -35.61 -16.24
N LEU A 444 -6.22 -35.23 -15.73
CA LEU A 444 -5.09 -36.10 -15.49
C LEU A 444 -4.49 -35.80 -14.11
N ALA A 445 -4.41 -36.85 -13.29
CA ALA A 445 -3.68 -36.85 -12.02
C ALA A 445 -2.48 -37.79 -12.14
N VAL A 446 -1.31 -37.30 -11.76
CA VAL A 446 -0.05 -38.05 -11.76
C VAL A 446 0.60 -37.96 -10.39
N GLU A 447 1.00 -39.09 -9.81
CA GLU A 447 1.79 -39.14 -8.58
C GLU A 447 3.13 -39.81 -8.88
N GLN A 448 4.21 -39.12 -8.66
CA GLN A 448 5.56 -39.68 -8.79
C GLN A 448 5.88 -40.60 -7.61
N LYS A 449 6.21 -41.86 -7.88
CA LYS A 449 6.64 -42.83 -6.88
C LYS A 449 8.16 -42.91 -6.80
N ASP A 450 8.82 -42.90 -7.96
CA ASP A 450 10.28 -42.83 -8.11
C ASP A 450 10.65 -42.15 -9.45
N SER A 451 11.86 -42.26 -9.91
CA SER A 451 12.33 -41.65 -11.16
C SER A 451 11.67 -42.20 -12.43
N VAL A 452 11.06 -43.40 -12.37
CA VAL A 452 10.51 -44.11 -13.53
C VAL A 452 9.01 -44.40 -13.38
N HIS A 453 8.55 -44.67 -12.15
CA HIS A 453 7.21 -45.15 -11.88
C HIS A 453 6.29 -44.00 -11.40
N TYR A 454 5.12 -43.91 -12.03
CA TYR A 454 4.11 -42.90 -11.77
C TYR A 454 2.73 -43.56 -11.64
N ASN A 455 2.03 -43.32 -10.54
CA ASN A 455 0.60 -43.57 -10.51
C ASN A 455 -0.10 -42.53 -11.38
N GLN A 456 -1.06 -42.95 -12.18
CA GLN A 456 -1.72 -42.10 -13.16
C GLN A 456 -3.21 -42.42 -13.19
N VAL A 457 -4.02 -41.35 -13.20
CA VAL A 457 -5.47 -41.47 -13.38
C VAL A 457 -5.91 -40.43 -14.39
N THR A 458 -6.65 -40.81 -15.40
CA THR A 458 -7.21 -39.90 -16.39
C THR A 458 -8.69 -40.16 -16.63
N GLY A 459 -9.41 -39.11 -16.99
CA GLY A 459 -10.81 -39.12 -17.36
C GLY A 459 -11.22 -37.84 -18.07
N LYS A 460 -12.52 -37.77 -18.43
CA LYS A 460 -13.08 -36.52 -18.97
C LYS A 460 -13.10 -35.43 -17.92
N GLU A 461 -13.52 -35.76 -16.70
CA GLU A 461 -13.55 -34.88 -15.55
C GLU A 461 -13.18 -35.62 -14.27
N MET A 462 -12.69 -34.86 -13.28
CA MET A 462 -12.38 -35.40 -11.95
C MET A 462 -12.91 -34.44 -10.88
N LYS A 463 -13.54 -35.01 -9.83
CA LYS A 463 -14.05 -34.24 -8.68
C LYS A 463 -13.44 -34.81 -7.40
N GLY A 464 -12.78 -33.92 -6.64
CA GLY A 464 -12.27 -34.24 -5.32
C GLY A 464 -13.13 -33.59 -4.25
N PHE A 465 -13.55 -34.32 -3.22
CA PHE A 465 -14.36 -33.81 -2.12
C PHE A 465 -13.57 -33.86 -0.83
N PHE A 466 -13.66 -32.77 -0.05
CA PHE A 466 -12.87 -32.56 1.15
C PHE A 466 -13.78 -32.42 2.38
N VAL A 467 -13.28 -32.81 3.54
CA VAL A 467 -13.92 -32.59 4.84
C VAL A 467 -12.85 -32.12 5.80
N GLY A 468 -12.98 -30.90 6.31
CA GLY A 468 -11.98 -30.30 7.20
C GLY A 468 -10.59 -30.14 6.57
N GLY A 469 -10.54 -29.94 5.25
CA GLY A 469 -9.28 -29.84 4.49
C GLY A 469 -8.67 -31.17 4.03
N ASP A 470 -9.18 -32.33 4.51
CA ASP A 470 -8.72 -33.62 4.08
C ASP A 470 -9.55 -34.15 2.92
N MET A 471 -8.91 -34.65 1.87
CA MET A 471 -9.57 -35.30 0.75
C MET A 471 -10.20 -36.62 1.21
N ARG A 472 -11.50 -36.77 0.99
CA ARG A 472 -12.29 -37.97 1.40
C ARG A 472 -12.76 -38.82 0.23
N GLN A 473 -13.02 -38.18 -0.90
CA GLN A 473 -13.53 -38.89 -2.07
C GLN A 473 -12.98 -38.28 -3.35
N VAL A 474 -12.66 -39.10 -4.31
CA VAL A 474 -12.36 -38.69 -5.69
C VAL A 474 -13.26 -39.46 -6.64
N ASP A 475 -13.99 -38.73 -7.47
CA ASP A 475 -14.83 -39.27 -8.54
C ASP A 475 -14.21 -38.91 -9.89
N VAL A 476 -13.92 -39.86 -10.71
CA VAL A 476 -13.40 -39.69 -12.07
C VAL A 476 -14.43 -40.21 -13.06
N ASN A 477 -14.81 -39.39 -14.02
CA ASN A 477 -15.88 -39.70 -14.97
C ASN A 477 -15.39 -39.62 -16.41
N GLY A 478 -15.83 -40.54 -17.23
CA GLY A 478 -15.66 -40.58 -18.68
C GLY A 478 -14.31 -41.12 -19.15
N ASN A 479 -14.31 -42.33 -19.70
CA ASN A 479 -13.12 -43.00 -20.27
C ASN A 479 -11.94 -43.08 -19.29
N VAL A 480 -12.25 -43.57 -18.09
CA VAL A 480 -11.26 -43.64 -17.01
C VAL A 480 -10.19 -44.69 -17.34
N LEU A 481 -8.92 -44.25 -17.26
CA LEU A 481 -7.76 -45.15 -17.31
C LEU A 481 -6.93 -44.91 -16.05
N VAL A 482 -6.41 -45.98 -15.50
CA VAL A 482 -5.58 -45.97 -14.29
C VAL A 482 -4.33 -46.79 -14.49
N VAL A 483 -3.20 -46.26 -14.11
CA VAL A 483 -1.95 -46.95 -13.86
C VAL A 483 -1.65 -46.76 -12.37
N PHE A 484 -1.55 -47.87 -11.64
CA PHE A 484 -1.32 -47.85 -10.20
C PHE A 484 -0.31 -48.93 -9.82
N TYR A 485 0.66 -48.58 -9.00
CA TYR A 485 1.65 -49.50 -8.44
C TYR A 485 1.28 -49.82 -6.99
N PRO A 486 0.63 -50.98 -6.74
CA PRO A 486 0.35 -51.45 -5.39
C PRO A 486 1.67 -51.77 -4.66
N ILE A 487 1.71 -51.41 -3.39
CA ILE A 487 2.86 -51.59 -2.51
C ILE A 487 2.54 -52.68 -1.49
N ASP A 488 3.48 -53.59 -1.24
CA ASP A 488 3.38 -54.57 -0.15
C ASP A 488 3.46 -53.84 1.20
N ASP A 489 2.50 -54.12 2.09
CA ASP A 489 2.43 -53.47 3.42
C ASP A 489 3.59 -53.85 4.34
N LYS A 490 4.31 -54.95 4.05
CA LYS A 490 5.39 -55.46 4.93
C LYS A 490 6.74 -54.79 4.66
N ASP A 491 7.08 -54.65 3.39
CA ASP A 491 8.41 -54.18 2.99
C ASP A 491 8.39 -52.93 2.12
N SER A 492 7.20 -52.39 1.82
CA SER A 492 6.99 -51.20 0.96
C SER A 492 7.52 -51.37 -0.47
N THR A 493 7.70 -52.60 -0.94
CA THR A 493 8.09 -52.89 -2.34
C THR A 493 6.90 -52.84 -3.29
N MET A 494 7.14 -52.42 -4.54
CA MET A 494 6.11 -52.44 -5.57
C MET A 494 5.83 -53.90 -6.03
N ILE A 495 4.59 -54.32 -5.93
CA ILE A 495 4.17 -55.68 -6.31
C ILE A 495 4.08 -55.83 -7.83
N GLY A 496 3.66 -54.79 -8.52
CA GLY A 496 3.41 -54.84 -9.96
C GLY A 496 2.77 -53.54 -10.45
N LEU A 497 2.34 -53.53 -11.71
CA LEU A 497 1.56 -52.45 -12.32
C LEU A 497 0.14 -52.92 -12.54
N ASN A 498 -0.83 -52.30 -11.89
CA ASN A 498 -2.24 -52.44 -12.17
C ASN A 498 -2.66 -51.47 -13.26
N TYR A 499 -3.06 -51.98 -14.43
CA TYR A 499 -3.65 -51.21 -15.51
C TYR A 499 -5.16 -51.48 -15.53
N SER A 500 -5.95 -50.43 -15.28
CA SER A 500 -7.40 -50.59 -15.19
C SER A 500 -8.11 -49.53 -16.03
N GLU A 501 -9.28 -49.91 -16.55
CA GLU A 501 -10.14 -49.01 -17.34
C GLU A 501 -11.60 -49.16 -16.94
N GLY A 502 -12.39 -48.11 -17.14
CA GLY A 502 -13.82 -48.13 -16.86
C GLY A 502 -14.52 -46.85 -17.27
N SER A 503 -15.83 -46.80 -17.11
CA SER A 503 -16.62 -45.60 -17.42
C SER A 503 -16.54 -44.56 -16.30
N PHE A 504 -16.45 -45.04 -15.06
CA PHE A 504 -16.41 -44.22 -13.85
C PHE A 504 -15.57 -44.91 -12.78
N LEU A 505 -14.79 -44.13 -12.03
CA LEU A 505 -14.03 -44.55 -10.87
C LEU A 505 -14.43 -43.72 -9.66
N ARG A 506 -14.73 -44.38 -8.54
CA ARG A 506 -14.82 -43.72 -7.23
C ARG A 506 -13.74 -44.27 -6.31
N MET A 507 -12.98 -43.34 -5.71
CA MET A 507 -11.99 -43.63 -4.67
C MET A 507 -12.44 -42.99 -3.36
N LEU A 508 -12.44 -43.77 -2.27
CA LEU A 508 -12.62 -43.26 -0.91
C LEU A 508 -11.26 -43.25 -0.22
N LEU A 509 -10.97 -42.14 0.44
CA LEU A 509 -9.68 -41.92 1.10
C LEU A 509 -9.88 -41.70 2.61
N LYS A 510 -8.96 -42.25 3.38
CA LYS A 510 -8.84 -42.01 4.81
C LYS A 510 -7.36 -41.75 5.13
N GLU A 511 -7.09 -40.70 5.88
CA GLU A 511 -5.71 -40.32 6.23
C GLU A 511 -4.76 -40.27 5.00
N ARG A 512 -5.29 -39.75 3.86
CA ARG A 512 -4.61 -39.64 2.56
C ARG A 512 -4.23 -40.97 1.89
N ARG A 513 -4.72 -42.10 2.40
CA ARG A 513 -4.56 -43.42 1.78
C ARG A 513 -5.88 -43.83 1.14
N MET A 514 -5.80 -44.50 0.00
CA MET A 514 -6.98 -45.10 -0.64
C MET A 514 -7.46 -46.26 0.23
N GLU A 515 -8.66 -46.10 0.78
CA GLU A 515 -9.33 -47.17 1.57
C GLU A 515 -10.16 -48.09 0.68
N GLN A 516 -10.83 -47.49 -0.30
CA GLN A 516 -11.67 -48.25 -1.24
C GLN A 516 -11.60 -47.64 -2.64
N GLY A 517 -11.60 -48.45 -3.66
CA GLY A 517 -11.71 -48.07 -5.05
C GLY A 517 -12.75 -48.91 -5.78
N ALA A 518 -13.66 -48.26 -6.51
CA ALA A 518 -14.71 -48.95 -7.27
C ALA A 518 -14.75 -48.43 -8.71
N PHE A 519 -14.53 -49.33 -9.66
CA PHE A 519 -14.81 -49.06 -11.06
C PHE A 519 -16.25 -49.43 -11.39
N ILE A 520 -16.94 -48.60 -12.13
CA ILE A 520 -18.33 -48.77 -12.48
C ILE A 520 -18.48 -48.61 -14.00
N GLY A 521 -19.13 -49.61 -14.62
CA GLY A 521 -19.43 -49.67 -16.04
C GLY A 521 -18.21 -50.03 -16.90
N LYS A 522 -18.30 -51.21 -17.57
CA LYS A 522 -17.27 -51.77 -18.45
C LYS A 522 -15.86 -51.78 -17.82
N ALA A 523 -15.82 -52.18 -16.56
CA ALA A 523 -14.57 -52.25 -15.82
C ALA A 523 -13.73 -53.43 -16.32
N ASN A 524 -12.45 -53.17 -16.59
CA ASN A 524 -11.45 -54.15 -16.93
C ASN A 524 -10.13 -53.78 -16.25
N GLY A 525 -9.37 -54.78 -15.81
CA GLY A 525 -8.11 -54.54 -15.13
C GLY A 525 -7.16 -55.73 -15.28
N THR A 526 -5.87 -55.41 -15.41
CA THR A 526 -4.78 -56.38 -15.47
C THR A 526 -3.66 -55.96 -14.54
N LEU A 527 -3.20 -56.93 -13.72
CA LEU A 527 -2.01 -56.74 -12.89
C LEU A 527 -0.83 -57.41 -13.58
N TYR A 528 0.19 -56.63 -13.92
CA TYR A 528 1.46 -57.06 -14.46
C TYR A 528 2.50 -57.14 -13.34
N PRO A 529 3.17 -58.27 -13.10
CA PRO A 529 4.36 -58.32 -12.25
C PRO A 529 5.43 -57.31 -12.71
N MET A 530 6.28 -56.83 -11.81
CA MET A 530 7.26 -55.78 -12.12
C MET A 530 8.21 -56.14 -13.27
N ASP A 531 8.56 -57.39 -13.43
CA ASP A 531 9.44 -57.92 -14.46
C ASP A 531 8.73 -58.22 -15.82
N GLN A 532 7.40 -58.08 -15.87
CA GLN A 532 6.58 -58.42 -17.04
C GLN A 532 5.73 -57.25 -17.56
N ILE A 533 6.03 -56.03 -17.13
CA ILE A 533 5.28 -54.84 -17.53
C ILE A 533 5.58 -54.49 -19.00
N PRO A 534 4.55 -54.49 -19.90
CA PRO A 534 4.75 -54.05 -21.27
C PRO A 534 5.14 -52.56 -21.35
N ALA A 535 6.05 -52.23 -22.27
CA ALA A 535 6.58 -50.88 -22.37
C ALA A 535 5.50 -49.79 -22.62
N ASP A 536 4.42 -50.14 -23.30
CA ASP A 536 3.29 -49.26 -23.59
C ASP A 536 2.35 -49.04 -22.40
N LYS A 537 2.50 -49.78 -21.30
CA LYS A 537 1.65 -49.69 -20.10
C LYS A 537 2.20 -48.77 -19.01
N TYR A 538 3.49 -48.42 -19.03
CA TYR A 538 4.09 -47.53 -18.04
C TYR A 538 3.46 -46.15 -18.00
N LYS A 539 3.02 -45.66 -19.17
CA LYS A 539 2.45 -44.32 -19.30
C LYS A 539 1.13 -44.36 -20.05
N LEU A 540 0.12 -43.71 -19.47
CA LEU A 540 -1.15 -43.48 -20.17
C LEU A 540 -0.96 -42.59 -21.40
N PRO A 541 -1.79 -42.67 -22.45
CA PRO A 541 -1.65 -41.83 -23.65
C PRO A 541 -1.55 -40.34 -23.38
N PRO A 542 -2.30 -39.75 -22.42
CA PRO A 542 -2.19 -38.32 -22.12
C PRO A 542 -1.11 -37.99 -21.07
N PHE A 543 -0.23 -38.93 -20.71
CA PHE A 543 0.79 -38.70 -19.68
C PHE A 543 1.72 -37.60 -20.04
N VAL A 544 1.83 -36.58 -19.16
CA VAL A 544 2.83 -35.52 -19.18
C VAL A 544 3.26 -35.21 -17.75
N TRP A 545 4.54 -34.83 -17.59
CA TRP A 545 5.11 -34.46 -16.30
C TRP A 545 5.86 -33.17 -16.44
N PHE A 546 5.31 -32.08 -15.83
CA PHE A 546 5.75 -30.71 -16.02
C PHE A 546 6.58 -30.18 -14.85
N ASP A 547 7.29 -31.02 -14.12
CA ASP A 547 8.08 -30.60 -12.97
C ASP A 547 9.13 -29.50 -13.29
N TYR A 548 9.57 -29.40 -14.53
CA TYR A 548 10.52 -28.37 -14.98
C TYR A 548 9.96 -26.94 -15.02
N ILE A 549 8.64 -26.76 -15.05
CA ILE A 549 8.00 -25.43 -14.99
C ILE A 549 7.43 -25.12 -13.61
N ARG A 550 7.52 -26.06 -12.67
CA ARG A 550 7.04 -25.92 -11.30
C ARG A 550 7.87 -24.85 -10.56
N PRO A 551 7.25 -23.83 -9.94
CA PRO A 551 7.96 -22.88 -9.08
C PRO A 551 8.61 -23.61 -7.89
N ARG A 552 9.89 -23.36 -7.62
CA ARG A 552 10.67 -24.03 -6.56
C ARG A 552 10.75 -23.23 -5.28
N ASN A 553 10.62 -21.93 -5.38
CA ASN A 553 10.65 -20.99 -4.25
C ASN A 553 9.79 -19.75 -4.57
N LYS A 554 9.71 -18.84 -3.64
CA LYS A 554 8.92 -17.61 -3.78
C LYS A 554 9.49 -16.62 -4.82
N GLU A 555 10.76 -16.72 -5.17
CA GLU A 555 11.39 -15.90 -6.21
C GLU A 555 11.10 -16.46 -7.62
N ASP A 556 10.94 -17.77 -7.76
CA ASP A 556 10.62 -18.43 -9.03
C ASP A 556 9.27 -18.00 -9.63
N ILE A 557 8.38 -17.44 -8.83
CA ILE A 557 7.09 -16.94 -9.34
C ILE A 557 7.25 -15.80 -10.36
N PHE A 558 8.39 -15.13 -10.40
CA PHE A 558 8.66 -14.10 -11.38
C PHE A 558 9.21 -14.64 -12.69
N GLU A 559 9.63 -15.90 -12.76
CA GLU A 559 10.17 -16.53 -13.95
C GLU A 559 9.10 -17.38 -14.66
N TRP A 560 8.71 -16.98 -15.85
CA TRP A 560 7.81 -17.77 -16.68
C TRP A 560 8.56 -18.80 -17.48
N ARG A 561 8.37 -20.08 -17.13
CA ARG A 561 8.87 -21.22 -17.88
C ARG A 561 7.70 -21.81 -18.66
N GLY A 562 7.64 -21.55 -19.96
CA GLY A 562 6.60 -22.11 -20.82
C GLY A 562 6.75 -23.61 -21.04
N LYS A 563 5.68 -24.27 -21.50
CA LYS A 563 5.72 -25.66 -21.95
C LYS A 563 6.62 -25.78 -23.17
N ARG A 564 7.32 -26.90 -23.32
CA ARG A 564 8.11 -27.20 -24.50
C ARG A 564 7.20 -27.44 -25.71
N ALA A 565 7.69 -27.16 -26.91
CA ALA A 565 6.92 -27.38 -28.14
C ALA A 565 6.48 -28.86 -28.25
N GLY A 566 5.20 -29.08 -28.48
CA GLY A 566 4.61 -30.43 -28.60
C GLY A 566 4.16 -31.08 -27.27
N GLU A 567 4.46 -30.49 -26.11
CA GLU A 567 4.03 -31.00 -24.78
C GLU A 567 2.69 -30.42 -24.33
N GLN A 568 1.69 -30.44 -25.18
CA GLN A 568 0.31 -30.11 -24.81
C GLN A 568 -0.43 -31.37 -24.41
N LEU A 569 -1.46 -31.24 -23.54
CA LEU A 569 -2.39 -32.34 -23.27
C LEU A 569 -2.99 -32.81 -24.60
N GLN A 570 -2.68 -34.06 -24.99
CA GLN A 570 -3.24 -34.62 -26.21
C GLN A 570 -4.72 -34.95 -25.97
N LYS A 571 -5.59 -34.41 -26.83
CA LYS A 571 -7.01 -34.74 -26.78
C LYS A 571 -7.18 -36.25 -27.01
N SER A 572 -7.87 -36.88 -26.09
CA SER A 572 -8.21 -38.31 -26.25
C SER A 572 -9.30 -38.44 -27.32
N ASP A 573 -9.01 -39.07 -28.44
CA ASP A 573 -9.99 -39.40 -29.50
C ASP A 573 -10.96 -40.53 -29.12
N ARG A 574 -10.88 -41.04 -27.89
CA ARG A 574 -11.80 -42.10 -27.41
C ARG A 574 -13.22 -41.54 -27.32
N LYS A 575 -14.16 -42.24 -28.01
CA LYS A 575 -15.60 -41.96 -27.87
C LYS A 575 -16.03 -42.16 -26.42
N PRO A 576 -16.84 -41.25 -25.84
CA PRO A 576 -17.30 -41.40 -24.46
C PRO A 576 -18.06 -42.72 -24.29
N ILE A 577 -17.64 -43.51 -23.32
CA ILE A 577 -18.41 -44.65 -22.87
C ILE A 577 -19.64 -44.11 -22.16
N VAL A 578 -20.83 -44.55 -22.55
CA VAL A 578 -22.11 -44.04 -22.04
C VAL A 578 -22.13 -44.11 -20.52
N SER A 579 -22.23 -42.98 -19.86
CA SER A 579 -22.34 -42.86 -18.40
C SER A 579 -23.56 -43.65 -17.91
N PRO A 580 -23.46 -44.46 -16.84
CA PRO A 580 -24.64 -45.08 -16.23
C PRO A 580 -25.55 -43.97 -15.69
N ARG A 581 -26.73 -43.80 -16.28
CA ARG A 581 -27.76 -42.92 -15.77
C ARG A 581 -28.19 -43.41 -14.39
N ASN A 582 -28.11 -42.56 -13.37
CA ASN A 582 -28.68 -42.66 -12.04
C ASN A 582 -28.19 -43.82 -11.15
N MET A 583 -27.01 -43.68 -10.55
CA MET A 583 -26.76 -44.36 -9.27
C MET A 583 -26.93 -43.33 -8.12
N ASN A 584 -28.06 -43.41 -7.44
CA ASN A 584 -28.27 -42.79 -6.14
C ASN A 584 -27.40 -43.50 -5.10
N ILE A 585 -26.15 -43.12 -4.97
CA ILE A 585 -25.30 -43.61 -3.88
C ILE A 585 -25.54 -42.67 -2.68
N LYS A 586 -26.12 -43.22 -1.61
CA LYS A 586 -26.35 -42.52 -0.35
C LYS A 586 -25.00 -41.94 0.14
N ARG A 587 -24.93 -40.62 0.28
CA ARG A 587 -23.86 -39.97 1.01
C ARG A 587 -23.96 -40.37 2.48
N ASN A 588 -23.01 -41.14 2.98
CA ASN A 588 -22.89 -41.36 4.42
C ASN A 588 -22.33 -40.04 5.02
N LYS A 589 -23.14 -39.44 5.89
CA LYS A 589 -22.80 -38.26 6.67
C LYS A 589 -21.69 -38.53 7.66
#